data_eeb25ac27c388d5ad94e2c245b273e0b
#
_entry.id   eeb25ac27c388d5ad94e2c245b273e0b
#
_cell.length_a   1.000
_cell.length_b   1.000
_cell.length_c   1.000
_cell.angle_alpha   90.00
_cell.angle_beta   90.00
_cell.angle_gamma   90.00
#
_symmetry.space_group_name_H-M   'P 1'
#
loop_
_entity.id
_entity.type
_entity.pdbx_description
1 polymer ?
#
loop_
_entity_poly.entity_id
_entity_poly.type
_entity_poly.pdbx_seq_one_letter_code
_entity_poly.pdbx_strand_id
1 'polypeptide(L)'
;MSTEQTPVKTPHDELVARFLTFACWDHHEHGKADHRMYDRAAQKMLAHHPELQRDSLYTAIVCGHLEEVQRLLDAEPELINKPGGAREWSPILYLCYTRFSNKQTIDNAAAMARLLLERGADPNAFYMAGDAVYSALVGVAGEGEQDSPRQPQAKALFQILLEHGANPFDIQVLYNTHFSGEVLWWLELIYEHSLKTGRIAEWKDPNWMMLDMGGYGSGAQFLLTLAQKKNDLVLAEWCLTRGARAVPQPLPYHPKHRAKGADMDSIRRQAVFMQQTEMAALLERCGAQSTPPVFEGEEAFAFACFNMNLDEVKKQIEQHPEYLQSATVLLAAAQRNRADVVALLLDLGGPIEIEQQGHRALHEAAGNKAIDVAKLLIERGAEVDPLDPIWKSAPLGWAAHADDQQMLDFLSRYSRFVWTLSFRGYVDRLREVVEENPDLAKSADSEGYTLLWWLPDDESKAIEIVKLLIAHGANPAAKSKAGTTAASWARKREMLEVVKLLE
;
A
#
# COMPACT_ATOMS: atom_id res chain seq x y z
N MET A 1 -3.35 39.67 -27.22
CA MET A 1 -3.18 38.33 -26.65
C MET A 1 -1.68 38.02 -26.66
N SER A 2 -0.99 38.31 -25.57
CA SER A 2 0.41 37.96 -25.40
C SER A 2 0.49 36.48 -25.08
N THR A 3 1.07 35.69 -25.97
CA THR A 3 1.47 34.32 -25.69
C THR A 3 2.58 34.38 -24.66
N GLU A 4 2.26 34.11 -23.39
CA GLU A 4 3.27 33.81 -22.39
C GLU A 4 4.00 32.55 -22.85
N GLN A 5 5.22 32.74 -23.31
CA GLN A 5 6.11 31.61 -23.58
C GLN A 5 6.46 30.97 -22.25
N THR A 6 6.08 29.71 -22.06
CA THR A 6 6.53 28.90 -20.93
C THR A 6 8.06 28.96 -20.90
N PRO A 7 8.70 29.37 -19.79
CA PRO A 7 10.16 29.47 -19.71
C PRO A 7 10.78 28.11 -20.00
N VAL A 8 11.83 28.09 -20.82
CA VAL A 8 12.57 26.86 -21.10
C VAL A 8 13.28 26.44 -19.81
N LYS A 9 12.96 25.27 -19.28
CA LYS A 9 13.59 24.72 -18.07
C LYS A 9 15.08 24.51 -18.33
N THR A 10 15.91 24.98 -17.40
CA THR A 10 17.36 24.72 -17.44
C THR A 10 17.67 23.30 -16.98
N PRO A 11 18.86 22.74 -17.28
CA PRO A 11 19.27 21.44 -16.73
C PRO A 11 19.27 21.41 -15.19
N HIS A 12 19.52 22.56 -14.54
CA HIS A 12 19.43 22.68 -13.08
C HIS A 12 17.98 22.60 -12.59
N ASP A 13 17.04 23.28 -13.24
CA ASP A 13 15.61 23.18 -12.89
C ASP A 13 15.08 21.75 -13.02
N GLU A 14 15.54 21.01 -14.02
CA GLU A 14 15.20 19.59 -14.20
C GLU A 14 15.79 18.73 -13.08
N LEU A 15 16.99 19.02 -12.61
CA LEU A 15 17.63 18.33 -11.49
C LEU A 15 16.86 18.56 -10.19
N VAL A 16 16.50 19.81 -9.88
CA VAL A 16 15.71 20.20 -8.71
C VAL A 16 14.34 19.53 -8.75
N ALA A 17 13.66 19.58 -9.91
CA ALA A 17 12.34 18.98 -10.08
C ALA A 17 12.40 17.46 -9.86
N ARG A 18 13.42 16.78 -10.39
CA ARG A 18 13.62 15.33 -10.22
C ARG A 18 13.89 14.98 -8.76
N PHE A 19 14.72 15.76 -8.06
CA PHE A 19 14.97 15.54 -6.64
C PHE A 19 13.69 15.65 -5.81
N LEU A 20 12.91 16.71 -5.98
CA LEU A 20 11.63 16.87 -5.28
C LEU A 20 10.62 15.76 -5.62
N THR A 21 10.61 15.31 -6.87
CA THR A 21 9.76 14.19 -7.30
C THR A 21 10.12 12.89 -6.58
N PHE A 22 11.40 12.60 -6.42
CA PHE A 22 11.85 11.39 -5.75
C PHE A 22 11.74 11.46 -4.22
N ALA A 23 11.96 12.64 -3.66
CA ALA A 23 11.89 12.84 -2.22
C ALA A 23 10.46 12.92 -1.66
N CYS A 24 9.48 13.34 -2.48
CA CYS A 24 8.09 13.55 -2.08
C CYS A 24 7.14 12.62 -2.82
N TRP A 25 6.36 11.89 -2.05
CA TRP A 25 5.37 10.95 -2.59
C TRP A 25 4.11 11.67 -3.11
N ASP A 26 3.64 11.23 -4.28
CA ASP A 26 2.42 11.74 -4.90
C ASP A 26 1.53 10.57 -5.34
N HIS A 27 0.30 10.54 -4.89
CA HIS A 27 -0.66 9.50 -5.22
C HIS A 27 -1.15 9.56 -6.68
N HIS A 28 -0.80 10.61 -7.41
CA HIS A 28 -1.23 10.79 -8.80
C HIS A 28 -0.26 10.17 -9.83
N GLU A 29 1.04 10.35 -9.62
CA GLU A 29 2.08 9.94 -10.58
C GLU A 29 2.75 8.61 -10.21
N HIS A 30 2.82 8.30 -8.93
CA HIS A 30 3.50 7.12 -8.45
C HIS A 30 2.46 6.01 -8.23
N GLY A 31 2.22 5.20 -9.22
CA GLY A 31 1.56 3.92 -8.98
C GLY A 31 2.31 3.12 -7.90
N LYS A 32 2.20 1.83 -7.89
CA LYS A 32 2.87 0.92 -6.91
C LYS A 32 4.41 0.92 -7.02
N ALA A 33 5.03 2.11 -7.08
CA ALA A 33 6.48 2.24 -7.16
C ALA A 33 7.15 1.83 -5.84
N ASP A 34 8.35 1.27 -5.92
CA ASP A 34 9.14 1.00 -4.72
C ASP A 34 9.64 2.32 -4.12
N HIS A 35 9.04 2.75 -3.02
CA HIS A 35 9.42 3.97 -2.29
C HIS A 35 10.91 4.01 -1.95
N ARG A 36 11.49 2.84 -1.65
CA ARG A 36 12.91 2.73 -1.32
C ARG A 36 13.79 3.09 -2.50
N MET A 37 13.34 2.79 -3.72
CA MET A 37 14.05 3.14 -4.95
C MET A 37 14.13 4.66 -5.11
N TYR A 38 13.02 5.36 -4.94
CA TYR A 38 12.98 6.82 -5.06
C TYR A 38 13.77 7.52 -3.96
N ASP A 39 13.64 7.06 -2.71
CA ASP A 39 14.41 7.59 -1.59
C ASP A 39 15.93 7.43 -1.82
N ARG A 40 16.38 6.24 -2.25
CA ARG A 40 17.79 6.00 -2.58
C ARG A 40 18.28 6.87 -3.74
N ALA A 41 17.45 7.07 -4.76
CA ALA A 41 17.79 7.96 -5.86
C ALA A 41 17.94 9.42 -5.37
N ALA A 42 17.00 9.90 -4.53
CA ALA A 42 17.11 11.23 -3.93
C ALA A 42 18.37 11.39 -3.05
N GLN A 43 18.73 10.35 -2.28
CA GLN A 43 19.97 10.37 -1.47
C GLN A 43 21.23 10.46 -2.34
N LYS A 44 21.30 9.67 -3.42
CA LYS A 44 22.42 9.73 -4.38
C LYS A 44 22.50 11.09 -5.07
N MET A 45 21.35 11.63 -5.49
CA MET A 45 21.29 12.98 -6.07
C MET A 45 21.84 14.03 -5.10
N LEU A 46 21.41 14.00 -3.85
CA LEU A 46 21.88 14.94 -2.85
C LEU A 46 23.39 14.79 -2.55
N ALA A 47 23.91 13.55 -2.58
CA ALA A 47 25.35 13.30 -2.40
C ALA A 47 26.18 13.86 -3.55
N HIS A 48 25.69 13.80 -4.79
CA HIS A 48 26.36 14.36 -5.97
C HIS A 48 26.16 15.88 -6.13
N HIS A 49 25.02 16.40 -5.64
CA HIS A 49 24.57 17.78 -5.81
C HIS A 49 24.14 18.37 -4.46
N PRO A 50 25.08 18.60 -3.52
CA PRO A 50 24.76 19.09 -2.18
C PRO A 50 24.13 20.50 -2.17
N GLU A 51 24.30 21.30 -3.25
CA GLU A 51 23.63 22.57 -3.43
C GLU A 51 22.12 22.50 -3.45
N LEU A 52 21.52 21.36 -3.85
CA LEU A 52 20.07 21.13 -3.88
C LEU A 52 19.39 21.39 -2.53
N GLN A 53 20.11 21.20 -1.42
CA GLN A 53 19.56 21.39 -0.07
C GLN A 53 19.04 22.80 0.20
N ARG A 54 19.53 23.80 -0.53
CA ARG A 54 19.25 25.23 -0.30
C ARG A 54 18.82 25.95 -1.57
N ASP A 55 18.47 25.20 -2.61
CA ASP A 55 18.13 25.77 -3.91
C ASP A 55 16.83 26.58 -3.85
N SER A 56 15.85 26.11 -3.09
CA SER A 56 14.55 26.75 -2.93
C SER A 56 13.96 26.49 -1.55
N LEU A 57 12.84 27.19 -1.22
CA LEU A 57 12.08 26.92 0.00
C LEU A 57 11.65 25.44 0.07
N TYR A 58 11.24 24.87 -1.05
CA TYR A 58 10.71 23.50 -1.10
C TYR A 58 11.82 22.46 -0.86
N THR A 59 12.98 22.63 -1.46
CA THR A 59 14.14 21.73 -1.23
C THR A 59 14.70 21.88 0.19
N ALA A 60 14.74 23.08 0.73
CA ALA A 60 15.17 23.32 2.10
C ALA A 60 14.24 22.66 3.13
N ILE A 61 12.91 22.68 2.89
CA ILE A 61 11.93 21.96 3.72
C ILE A 61 12.16 20.47 3.65
N VAL A 62 12.24 19.91 2.44
CA VAL A 62 12.44 18.47 2.20
C VAL A 62 13.74 17.97 2.83
N CYS A 63 14.80 18.77 2.80
CA CYS A 63 16.08 18.44 3.42
C CYS A 63 16.17 18.79 4.92
N GLY A 64 15.12 19.37 5.51
CA GLY A 64 15.08 19.69 6.94
C GLY A 64 15.96 20.88 7.37
N HIS A 65 16.28 21.83 6.48
CA HIS A 65 17.11 22.99 6.73
C HIS A 65 16.34 24.15 7.37
N LEU A 66 16.09 24.08 8.70
CA LEU A 66 15.32 25.08 9.45
C LEU A 66 15.81 26.50 9.25
N GLU A 67 17.12 26.74 9.41
CA GLU A 67 17.72 28.07 9.30
C GLU A 67 17.52 28.69 7.91
N GLU A 68 17.64 27.87 6.86
CA GLU A 68 17.46 28.33 5.48
C GLU A 68 15.99 28.64 5.21
N VAL A 69 15.07 27.77 5.66
CA VAL A 69 13.61 28.01 5.56
C VAL A 69 13.24 29.30 6.28
N GLN A 70 13.77 29.52 7.49
CA GLN A 70 13.54 30.76 8.23
C GLN A 70 14.08 31.98 7.48
N ARG A 71 15.32 31.91 6.96
CA ARG A 71 15.91 32.98 6.19
C ARG A 71 15.11 33.35 4.95
N LEU A 72 14.62 32.34 4.21
CA LEU A 72 13.81 32.55 3.02
C LEU A 72 12.45 33.19 3.34
N LEU A 73 11.77 32.70 4.40
CA LEU A 73 10.49 33.24 4.83
C LEU A 73 10.62 34.62 5.50
N ASP A 74 11.77 34.97 6.08
CA ASP A 74 12.06 36.34 6.57
C ASP A 74 12.23 37.32 5.41
N ALA A 75 12.82 36.84 4.29
CA ALA A 75 13.04 37.67 3.09
C ALA A 75 11.77 37.81 2.25
N GLU A 76 10.98 36.75 2.11
CA GLU A 76 9.77 36.64 1.27
C GLU A 76 8.64 35.94 2.04
N PRO A 77 7.96 36.60 2.97
CA PRO A 77 6.91 35.98 3.82
C PRO A 77 5.74 35.38 3.05
N GLU A 78 5.44 35.90 1.86
CA GLU A 78 4.37 35.44 0.98
C GLU A 78 4.61 34.02 0.42
N LEU A 79 5.83 33.49 0.48
CA LEU A 79 6.15 32.15 0.06
C LEU A 79 5.46 31.07 0.91
N ILE A 80 5.01 31.40 2.14
CA ILE A 80 4.52 30.43 3.11
C ILE A 80 3.38 29.55 2.60
N ASN A 81 2.48 30.06 1.76
CA ASN A 81 1.39 29.32 1.14
C ASN A 81 1.46 29.32 -0.39
N LYS A 82 2.56 29.84 -0.97
CA LYS A 82 2.72 29.90 -2.41
C LYS A 82 2.97 28.50 -2.99
N PRO A 83 2.14 28.03 -3.92
CA PRO A 83 2.42 26.79 -4.63
C PRO A 83 3.70 26.91 -5.47
N GLY A 84 4.45 25.82 -5.59
CA GLY A 84 5.67 25.80 -6.41
C GLY A 84 6.43 24.47 -6.30
N GLY A 85 7.68 24.49 -6.78
CA GLY A 85 8.48 23.29 -6.94
C GLY A 85 7.92 22.35 -8.02
N ALA A 86 8.41 21.12 -8.06
CA ALA A 86 8.02 20.14 -9.11
C ALA A 86 6.55 19.73 -9.10
N ARG A 87 5.90 19.86 -7.94
CA ARG A 87 4.54 19.39 -7.70
C ARG A 87 3.52 20.52 -7.65
N GLU A 88 3.95 21.76 -7.76
CA GLU A 88 3.10 22.94 -7.56
C GLU A 88 2.32 22.88 -6.22
N TRP A 89 2.96 22.36 -5.18
CA TRP A 89 2.40 22.26 -3.85
C TRP A 89 2.76 23.44 -2.97
N SER A 90 1.90 23.74 -1.99
CA SER A 90 2.27 24.64 -0.91
C SER A 90 3.39 24.05 -0.03
N PRO A 91 4.21 24.88 0.64
CA PRO A 91 5.36 24.44 1.42
C PRO A 91 5.04 23.34 2.45
N ILE A 92 3.91 23.45 3.17
CA ILE A 92 3.52 22.46 4.19
C ILE A 92 3.28 21.07 3.60
N LEU A 93 2.82 20.96 2.36
CA LEU A 93 2.61 19.66 1.71
C LEU A 93 3.94 18.96 1.42
N TYR A 94 5.00 19.70 1.04
CA TYR A 94 6.33 19.11 0.88
C TYR A 94 6.84 18.46 2.18
N LEU A 95 6.57 19.07 3.33
CA LEU A 95 6.90 18.49 4.62
C LEU A 95 6.07 17.23 4.91
N CYS A 96 4.75 17.27 4.66
CA CYS A 96 3.85 16.17 5.01
C CYS A 96 4.01 14.95 4.08
N TYR A 97 4.35 15.20 2.81
CA TYR A 97 4.49 14.16 1.78
C TYR A 97 5.94 13.73 1.53
N THR A 98 6.94 14.35 2.16
CA THR A 98 8.32 13.85 2.01
C THR A 98 8.48 12.45 2.60
N ARG A 99 9.21 11.61 1.86
CA ARG A 99 9.64 10.27 2.29
C ARG A 99 11.14 10.15 2.27
N PHE A 100 11.80 11.30 2.21
CA PHE A 100 13.26 11.39 2.18
C PHE A 100 13.85 11.00 3.54
N SER A 101 14.55 9.86 3.58
CA SER A 101 15.05 9.26 4.81
C SER A 101 16.36 9.88 5.33
N ASN A 102 16.68 11.09 4.92
CA ASN A 102 17.82 11.84 5.46
C ASN A 102 17.59 12.12 6.95
N LYS A 103 18.64 11.92 7.76
CA LYS A 103 18.56 12.11 9.22
C LYS A 103 18.08 13.51 9.60
N GLN A 104 18.61 14.55 8.97
CA GLN A 104 18.23 15.95 9.25
C GLN A 104 16.77 16.21 8.93
N THR A 105 16.24 15.66 7.82
CA THR A 105 14.83 15.74 7.45
C THR A 105 13.94 15.15 8.55
N ILE A 106 14.29 13.95 9.02
CA ILE A 106 13.53 13.25 10.06
C ILE A 106 13.61 14.00 11.39
N ASP A 107 14.82 14.34 11.85
CA ASP A 107 15.02 14.95 13.17
C ASP A 107 14.35 16.34 13.26
N ASN A 108 14.32 17.10 12.18
CA ASN A 108 13.79 18.45 12.15
C ASN A 108 12.31 18.55 11.73
N ALA A 109 11.66 17.45 11.36
CA ALA A 109 10.30 17.49 10.81
C ALA A 109 9.29 18.19 11.73
N ALA A 110 9.27 17.88 13.03
CA ALA A 110 8.36 18.51 13.99
C ALA A 110 8.65 20.01 14.19
N ALA A 111 9.93 20.41 14.26
CA ALA A 111 10.32 21.81 14.35
C ALA A 111 9.97 22.57 13.07
N MET A 112 10.15 21.95 11.91
CA MET A 112 9.76 22.50 10.60
C MET A 112 8.25 22.75 10.52
N ALA A 113 7.45 21.77 10.97
CA ALA A 113 5.98 21.93 11.01
C ALA A 113 5.55 23.14 11.87
N ARG A 114 6.12 23.28 13.08
CA ARG A 114 5.84 24.44 13.93
C ARG A 114 6.26 25.73 13.26
N LEU A 115 7.47 25.82 12.73
CA LEU A 115 7.95 27.00 12.03
C LEU A 115 7.01 27.41 10.90
N LEU A 116 6.60 26.49 10.03
CA LEU A 116 5.71 26.81 8.92
C LEU A 116 4.32 27.25 9.41
N LEU A 117 3.73 26.55 10.37
CA LEU A 117 2.38 26.84 10.88
C LEU A 117 2.36 28.15 11.68
N GLU A 118 3.37 28.44 12.49
CA GLU A 118 3.52 29.71 13.21
C GLU A 118 3.73 30.90 12.26
N ARG A 119 4.26 30.66 11.06
CA ARG A 119 4.39 31.67 9.98
C ARG A 119 3.12 31.77 9.11
N GLY A 120 2.07 31.01 9.41
CA GLY A 120 0.76 31.09 8.76
C GLY A 120 0.57 30.12 7.60
N ALA A 121 1.31 29.00 7.55
CA ALA A 121 0.98 27.91 6.62
C ALA A 121 -0.43 27.39 6.91
N ASP A 122 -1.18 27.10 5.84
CA ASP A 122 -2.51 26.51 5.97
C ASP A 122 -2.42 25.03 6.38
N PRO A 123 -2.90 24.66 7.61
CA PRO A 123 -2.89 23.27 8.07
C PRO A 123 -3.84 22.37 7.29
N ASN A 124 -4.78 22.96 6.52
CA ASN A 124 -5.73 22.27 5.67
C ASN A 124 -5.32 22.30 4.17
N ALA A 125 -4.09 22.68 3.88
CA ALA A 125 -3.57 22.62 2.52
C ALA A 125 -3.72 21.22 1.93
N PHE A 126 -4.06 21.13 0.64
CA PHE A 126 -4.29 19.88 -0.07
C PHE A 126 -3.88 20.00 -1.54
N TYR A 127 -3.79 18.84 -2.20
CA TYR A 127 -3.81 18.73 -3.65
C TYR A 127 -4.88 17.71 -4.08
N MET A 128 -5.23 17.73 -5.36
CA MET A 128 -6.20 16.81 -5.95
C MET A 128 -5.48 15.70 -6.70
N ALA A 129 -5.89 14.44 -6.46
CA ALA A 129 -5.54 13.30 -7.28
C ALA A 129 -6.83 12.65 -7.81
N GLY A 130 -7.17 12.94 -9.06
CA GLY A 130 -8.50 12.68 -9.59
C GLY A 130 -9.55 13.45 -8.80
N ASP A 131 -10.57 12.77 -8.30
CA ASP A 131 -11.63 13.35 -7.46
C ASP A 131 -11.32 13.34 -5.96
N ALA A 132 -10.19 12.75 -5.55
CA ALA A 132 -9.82 12.63 -4.15
C ALA A 132 -8.99 13.83 -3.66
N VAL A 133 -9.30 14.29 -2.43
CA VAL A 133 -8.59 15.38 -1.75
C VAL A 133 -7.49 14.79 -0.88
N TYR A 134 -6.25 15.15 -1.18
CA TYR A 134 -5.08 14.72 -0.43
C TYR A 134 -4.54 15.86 0.44
N SER A 135 -4.99 15.90 1.69
CA SER A 135 -4.64 16.93 2.68
C SER A 135 -3.24 16.72 3.29
N ALA A 136 -2.79 17.70 4.08
CA ALA A 136 -1.59 17.59 4.89
C ALA A 136 -1.66 16.40 5.87
N LEU A 137 -2.82 16.12 6.50
CA LEU A 137 -3.00 14.96 7.38
C LEU A 137 -2.87 13.64 6.64
N VAL A 138 -3.42 13.54 5.42
CA VAL A 138 -3.25 12.35 4.56
C VAL A 138 -1.79 12.15 4.21
N GLY A 139 -1.06 13.22 3.89
CA GLY A 139 0.37 13.17 3.63
C GLY A 139 1.17 12.60 4.79
N VAL A 140 0.86 13.04 6.01
CA VAL A 140 1.49 12.53 7.24
C VAL A 140 1.14 11.06 7.49
N ALA A 141 -0.12 10.66 7.30
CA ALA A 141 -0.58 9.30 7.53
C ALA A 141 -0.01 8.30 6.49
N GLY A 142 0.14 8.73 5.24
CA GLY A 142 0.62 7.86 4.16
C GLY A 142 -0.36 6.76 3.78
N GLU A 143 0.17 5.60 3.47
CA GLU A 143 -0.57 4.38 3.11
C GLU A 143 -1.40 4.53 1.82
N GLY A 144 -2.59 3.95 1.78
CA GLY A 144 -3.44 3.94 0.60
C GLY A 144 -3.12 2.78 -0.35
N GLU A 145 -3.75 2.78 -1.51
CA GLU A 145 -3.58 1.73 -2.53
C GLU A 145 -2.14 1.64 -3.08
N GLN A 146 -1.36 2.72 -2.91
CA GLN A 146 0.03 2.81 -3.34
C GLN A 146 1.02 2.37 -2.26
N ASP A 147 0.53 2.01 -1.07
CA ASP A 147 1.33 1.57 0.06
C ASP A 147 2.45 2.57 0.42
N SER A 148 2.09 3.88 0.45
CA SER A 148 3.03 4.94 0.81
C SER A 148 3.48 4.78 2.26
N PRO A 149 4.78 4.78 2.57
CA PRO A 149 5.22 4.74 3.95
C PRO A 149 4.63 5.89 4.75
N ARG A 150 4.30 5.63 6.02
CA ARG A 150 3.94 6.68 6.96
C ARG A 150 5.13 7.64 7.14
N GLN A 151 4.84 8.92 7.34
CA GLN A 151 5.89 9.88 7.66
C GLN A 151 6.59 9.49 8.98
N PRO A 152 7.95 9.46 9.06
CA PRO A 152 8.64 8.92 10.23
C PRO A 152 8.24 9.53 11.58
N GLN A 153 7.84 10.81 11.60
CA GLN A 153 7.34 11.50 12.79
C GLN A 153 5.82 11.72 12.77
N ALA A 154 5.07 10.79 12.16
CA ALA A 154 3.64 10.96 11.89
C ALA A 154 2.83 11.41 13.11
N LYS A 155 2.98 10.78 14.27
CA LYS A 155 2.22 11.16 15.48
C LYS A 155 2.46 12.61 15.85
N ALA A 156 3.70 13.06 15.88
CA ALA A 156 4.05 14.43 16.25
C ALA A 156 3.53 15.44 15.22
N LEU A 157 3.70 15.16 13.93
CA LEU A 157 3.23 16.05 12.86
C LEU A 157 1.71 16.13 12.83
N PHE A 158 1.01 15.00 12.98
CA PHE A 158 -0.44 14.94 13.00
C PHE A 158 -1.00 15.77 14.18
N GLN A 159 -0.42 15.62 15.37
CA GLN A 159 -0.78 16.40 16.53
C GLN A 159 -0.55 17.90 16.32
N ILE A 160 0.61 18.30 15.79
CA ILE A 160 0.94 19.70 15.52
C ILE A 160 -0.05 20.30 14.50
N LEU A 161 -0.41 19.59 13.45
CA LEU A 161 -1.39 20.04 12.47
C LEU A 161 -2.77 20.26 13.12
N LEU A 162 -3.23 19.32 13.97
CA LEU A 162 -4.48 19.47 14.72
C LEU A 162 -4.45 20.69 15.65
N GLU A 163 -3.35 20.92 16.37
CA GLU A 163 -3.16 22.05 17.29
C GLU A 163 -3.25 23.40 16.55
N HIS A 164 -2.93 23.43 15.25
CA HIS A 164 -3.01 24.63 14.40
C HIS A 164 -4.25 24.68 13.50
N GLY A 165 -5.25 23.82 13.74
CA GLY A 165 -6.56 23.90 13.09
C GLY A 165 -6.78 23.02 11.87
N ALA A 166 -5.99 21.96 11.68
CA ALA A 166 -6.33 20.94 10.70
C ALA A 166 -7.68 20.29 11.03
N ASN A 167 -8.47 19.95 10.00
CA ASN A 167 -9.75 19.28 10.19
C ASN A 167 -9.53 17.84 10.70
N PRO A 168 -9.94 17.52 11.97
CA PRO A 168 -9.68 16.21 12.54
C PRO A 168 -10.43 15.07 11.87
N PHE A 169 -11.52 15.35 11.16
CA PHE A 169 -12.40 14.36 10.56
C PHE A 169 -12.16 14.27 9.04
N ASP A 170 -10.91 14.05 8.66
CA ASP A 170 -10.54 13.82 7.28
C ASP A 170 -10.75 12.35 6.93
N ILE A 171 -11.81 12.07 6.18
CA ILE A 171 -12.18 10.70 5.78
C ILE A 171 -11.15 10.05 4.87
N GLN A 172 -10.36 10.82 4.13
CA GLN A 172 -9.30 10.27 3.28
C GLN A 172 -8.17 9.66 4.13
N VAL A 173 -7.93 10.17 5.35
CA VAL A 173 -6.99 9.52 6.30
C VAL A 173 -7.50 8.13 6.67
N LEU A 174 -8.81 7.98 6.97
CA LEU A 174 -9.40 6.67 7.26
C LEU A 174 -9.32 5.74 6.04
N TYR A 175 -9.65 6.27 4.86
CA TYR A 175 -9.54 5.49 3.62
C TYR A 175 -8.12 4.99 3.37
N ASN A 176 -7.12 5.84 3.51
CA ASN A 176 -5.73 5.44 3.29
C ASN A 176 -5.25 4.41 4.32
N THR A 177 -5.49 4.66 5.60
CA THR A 177 -4.92 3.84 6.69
C THR A 177 -5.64 2.51 6.91
N HIS A 178 -6.84 2.30 6.33
CA HIS A 178 -7.53 1.01 6.48
C HIS A 178 -6.83 -0.16 5.80
N PHE A 179 -5.99 0.09 4.78
CA PHE A 179 -5.26 -0.97 4.08
C PHE A 179 -4.30 -1.71 5.02
N SER A 180 -3.54 -1.00 5.84
CA SER A 180 -2.73 -1.61 6.90
C SER A 180 -3.58 -2.08 8.08
N GLY A 181 -4.66 -1.38 8.40
CA GLY A 181 -5.47 -1.52 9.59
C GLY A 181 -4.93 -0.75 10.79
N GLU A 182 -3.82 -0.04 10.67
CA GLU A 182 -3.21 0.74 11.76
C GLU A 182 -3.88 2.11 11.92
N VAL A 183 -5.17 2.12 12.25
CA VAL A 183 -5.97 3.35 12.36
C VAL A 183 -6.00 3.93 13.78
N LEU A 184 -5.73 3.14 14.82
CA LEU A 184 -5.96 3.53 16.21
C LEU A 184 -5.09 4.72 16.63
N TRP A 185 -3.85 4.83 16.17
CA TRP A 185 -2.91 5.87 16.57
C TRP A 185 -3.39 7.29 16.27
N TRP A 186 -4.05 7.53 15.13
CA TRP A 186 -4.59 8.83 14.77
C TRP A 186 -6.02 9.02 15.30
N LEU A 187 -6.82 7.94 15.43
CA LEU A 187 -8.13 8.00 16.09
C LEU A 187 -7.99 8.50 17.52
N GLU A 188 -7.00 8.04 18.28
CA GLU A 188 -6.71 8.53 19.62
C GLU A 188 -6.39 10.03 19.60
N LEU A 189 -5.56 10.49 18.67
CA LEU A 189 -5.21 11.91 18.54
C LEU A 189 -6.42 12.80 18.25
N ILE A 190 -7.28 12.40 17.31
CA ILE A 190 -8.48 13.20 16.99
C ILE A 190 -9.52 13.16 18.11
N TYR A 191 -9.62 12.05 18.86
CA TYR A 191 -10.50 11.95 20.01
C TYR A 191 -10.03 12.88 21.15
N GLU A 192 -8.75 12.84 21.49
CA GLU A 192 -8.15 13.72 22.47
C GLU A 192 -8.25 15.20 22.07
N HIS A 193 -8.02 15.51 20.79
CA HIS A 193 -8.22 16.84 20.24
C HIS A 193 -9.68 17.29 20.39
N SER A 194 -10.64 16.40 20.10
CA SER A 194 -12.08 16.70 20.24
C SER A 194 -12.48 16.99 21.69
N LEU A 195 -11.88 16.30 22.67
CA LEU A 195 -12.06 16.61 24.09
C LEU A 195 -11.57 18.02 24.45
N LYS A 196 -10.39 18.40 23.95
CA LYS A 196 -9.76 19.70 24.23
C LYS A 196 -10.49 20.87 23.57
N THR A 197 -11.05 20.66 22.38
CA THR A 197 -11.68 21.71 21.56
C THR A 197 -13.20 21.78 21.68
N GLY A 198 -13.81 20.92 22.51
CA GLY A 198 -15.28 20.92 22.72
C GLY A 198 -16.05 20.17 21.59
N ARG A 199 -15.37 19.52 20.66
CA ARG A 199 -15.98 18.76 19.56
C ARG A 199 -16.42 17.34 19.96
N ILE A 200 -16.35 16.99 21.24
CA ILE A 200 -16.74 15.65 21.74
C ILE A 200 -18.21 15.31 21.50
N ALA A 201 -19.06 16.30 21.23
CA ALA A 201 -20.48 16.10 20.93
C ALA A 201 -20.65 15.27 19.63
N GLU A 202 -19.75 15.38 18.68
CA GLU A 202 -19.79 14.64 17.39
C GLU A 202 -19.60 13.13 17.60
N TRP A 203 -18.88 12.72 18.65
CA TRP A 203 -18.65 11.31 19.01
C TRP A 203 -19.84 10.64 19.73
N LYS A 204 -20.88 11.42 20.08
CA LYS A 204 -22.09 10.86 20.72
C LYS A 204 -23.03 10.17 19.75
N ASP A 205 -22.90 10.43 18.45
CA ASP A 205 -23.62 9.70 17.43
C ASP A 205 -23.07 8.27 17.35
N PRO A 206 -23.89 7.24 17.59
CA PRO A 206 -23.42 5.85 17.60
C PRO A 206 -22.84 5.39 16.26
N ASN A 207 -23.25 5.97 15.14
CA ASN A 207 -22.73 5.66 13.81
C ASN A 207 -21.43 6.43 13.47
N TRP A 208 -21.02 7.40 14.28
CA TRP A 208 -19.86 8.24 14.00
C TRP A 208 -19.88 8.84 12.58
N MET A 209 -20.99 9.55 12.29
CA MET A 209 -21.18 10.17 10.97
C MET A 209 -20.13 11.22 10.62
N MET A 210 -19.37 11.74 11.59
CA MET A 210 -18.22 12.61 11.30
C MET A 210 -17.10 11.89 10.51
N LEU A 211 -17.11 10.56 10.51
CA LEU A 211 -16.19 9.70 9.71
C LEU A 211 -16.97 8.87 8.67
N ASP A 212 -18.04 9.42 8.12
CA ASP A 212 -18.86 8.71 7.10
C ASP A 212 -18.07 8.46 5.83
N MET A 213 -17.93 7.19 5.48
CA MET A 213 -17.23 6.70 4.30
C MET A 213 -18.13 6.57 3.06
N GLY A 214 -19.31 7.20 3.08
CA GLY A 214 -20.27 7.15 1.99
C GLY A 214 -20.71 5.72 1.67
N GLY A 215 -20.47 5.26 0.45
CA GLY A 215 -20.85 3.91 0.00
C GLY A 215 -20.23 2.75 0.79
N TYR A 216 -19.21 2.99 1.61
CA TYR A 216 -18.59 2.00 2.49
C TYR A 216 -19.24 1.94 3.88
N GLY A 217 -20.15 2.84 4.20
CA GLY A 217 -20.85 2.92 5.47
C GLY A 217 -20.38 4.03 6.40
N SER A 218 -21.08 4.19 7.52
CA SER A 218 -20.71 5.15 8.56
C SER A 218 -19.34 4.82 9.18
N GLY A 219 -18.72 5.78 9.86
CA GLY A 219 -17.42 5.57 10.50
C GLY A 219 -17.42 4.39 11.47
N ALA A 220 -18.47 4.23 12.27
CA ALA A 220 -18.59 3.08 13.20
C ALA A 220 -18.71 1.75 12.46
N GLN A 221 -19.54 1.67 11.40
CA GLN A 221 -19.67 0.46 10.58
C GLN A 221 -18.34 0.07 9.95
N PHE A 222 -17.66 1.04 9.36
CA PHE A 222 -16.38 0.84 8.69
C PHE A 222 -15.30 0.35 9.66
N LEU A 223 -15.11 1.05 10.77
CA LEU A 223 -14.07 0.73 11.76
C LEU A 223 -14.32 -0.60 12.49
N LEU A 224 -15.57 -0.90 12.87
CA LEU A 224 -15.89 -2.18 13.51
C LEU A 224 -15.77 -3.34 12.53
N THR A 225 -16.12 -3.15 11.25
CA THR A 225 -15.89 -4.15 10.19
C THR A 225 -14.39 -4.36 9.95
N LEU A 226 -13.60 -3.28 9.94
CA LEU A 226 -12.13 -3.35 9.81
C LEU A 226 -11.53 -4.12 10.98
N ALA A 227 -11.92 -3.78 12.22
CA ALA A 227 -11.45 -4.46 13.42
C ALA A 227 -11.79 -5.97 13.38
N GLN A 228 -13.00 -6.33 12.96
CA GLN A 228 -13.40 -7.73 12.79
C GLN A 228 -12.57 -8.43 11.71
N LYS A 229 -12.39 -7.83 10.53
CA LYS A 229 -11.60 -8.42 9.44
C LYS A 229 -10.14 -8.69 9.84
N LYS A 230 -9.54 -7.78 10.60
CA LYS A 230 -8.16 -7.88 11.09
C LYS A 230 -8.05 -8.66 12.41
N ASN A 231 -9.17 -9.06 13.02
CA ASN A 231 -9.26 -9.60 14.38
C ASN A 231 -8.59 -8.68 15.42
N ASP A 232 -8.72 -7.37 15.23
CA ASP A 232 -8.15 -6.35 16.10
C ASP A 232 -9.12 -6.04 17.26
N LEU A 233 -8.95 -6.77 18.36
CA LEU A 233 -9.75 -6.59 19.56
C LEU A 233 -9.51 -5.24 20.22
N VAL A 234 -8.31 -4.69 20.12
CA VAL A 234 -7.96 -3.40 20.73
C VAL A 234 -8.71 -2.27 20.04
N LEU A 235 -8.73 -2.26 18.71
CA LEU A 235 -9.50 -1.30 17.93
C LEU A 235 -11.01 -1.45 18.19
N ALA A 236 -11.52 -2.70 18.18
CA ALA A 236 -12.95 -2.95 18.45
C ALA A 236 -13.36 -2.45 19.83
N GLU A 237 -12.62 -2.78 20.88
CA GLU A 237 -12.88 -2.36 22.24
C GLU A 237 -12.79 -0.82 22.40
N TRP A 238 -11.78 -0.22 21.78
CA TRP A 238 -11.61 1.23 21.75
C TRP A 238 -12.83 1.94 21.15
N CYS A 239 -13.32 1.47 20.01
CA CYS A 239 -14.52 2.00 19.35
C CYS A 239 -15.78 1.81 20.23
N LEU A 240 -16.00 0.58 20.68
CA LEU A 240 -17.22 0.20 21.41
C LEU A 240 -17.33 0.88 22.77
N THR A 241 -16.23 1.06 23.50
CA THR A 241 -16.19 1.77 24.79
C THR A 241 -16.45 3.26 24.65
N ARG A 242 -16.21 3.84 23.46
CA ARG A 242 -16.53 5.25 23.13
C ARG A 242 -17.88 5.43 22.47
N GLY A 243 -18.71 4.38 22.49
CA GLY A 243 -20.11 4.46 22.06
C GLY A 243 -20.35 4.17 20.59
N ALA A 244 -19.31 3.76 19.84
CA ALA A 244 -19.53 3.31 18.45
C ALA A 244 -20.49 2.13 18.42
N ARG A 245 -21.49 2.20 17.54
CA ARG A 245 -22.42 1.10 17.24
C ARG A 245 -22.72 1.12 15.76
N ALA A 246 -22.52 0.00 15.12
CA ALA A 246 -22.90 -0.18 13.72
C ALA A 246 -24.43 -0.33 13.66
N VAL A 247 -25.14 0.76 13.42
CA VAL A 247 -26.61 0.78 13.29
C VAL A 247 -26.93 0.81 11.79
N PRO A 248 -27.88 -0.04 11.31
CA PRO A 248 -28.30 -0.03 9.92
C PRO A 248 -28.77 1.35 9.50
N GLN A 249 -28.17 1.85 8.41
CA GLN A 249 -28.62 3.10 7.80
C GLN A 249 -29.16 2.77 6.40
N PRO A 250 -30.22 3.43 5.94
CA PRO A 250 -30.60 3.39 4.53
C PRO A 250 -29.53 4.14 3.73
N LEU A 251 -28.51 3.41 3.27
CA LEU A 251 -27.46 4.00 2.42
C LEU A 251 -28.08 4.36 1.06
N PRO A 252 -27.76 5.55 0.50
CA PRO A 252 -28.09 5.84 -0.88
C PRO A 252 -27.43 4.77 -1.77
N TYR A 253 -28.22 4.21 -2.70
CA TYR A 253 -27.74 3.20 -3.62
C TYR A 253 -26.55 3.74 -4.42
N HIS A 254 -25.36 3.15 -4.22
CA HIS A 254 -24.19 3.41 -5.03
C HIS A 254 -23.95 2.20 -5.95
N PRO A 255 -23.98 2.38 -7.31
CA PRO A 255 -23.90 1.26 -8.25
C PRO A 255 -22.65 0.39 -8.13
N LYS A 256 -21.55 0.96 -7.65
CA LYS A 256 -20.24 0.28 -7.50
C LYS A 256 -20.05 -0.39 -6.12
N HIS A 257 -20.81 -0.04 -5.11
CA HIS A 257 -20.67 -0.53 -3.75
C HIS A 257 -21.95 -1.20 -3.30
N ARG A 258 -21.99 -2.52 -3.41
CA ARG A 258 -23.14 -3.35 -2.97
C ARG A 258 -23.20 -3.58 -1.45
N ALA A 259 -22.28 -3.04 -0.70
CA ALA A 259 -22.24 -3.22 0.73
C ALA A 259 -23.35 -2.39 1.38
N LYS A 260 -24.44 -3.03 1.78
CA LYS A 260 -25.25 -2.53 2.90
C LYS A 260 -24.28 -2.45 4.08
N GLY A 261 -24.14 -1.26 4.69
CA GLY A 261 -23.27 -1.10 5.86
C GLY A 261 -23.56 -2.21 6.87
N ALA A 262 -22.51 -2.89 7.33
CA ALA A 262 -22.63 -3.99 8.25
C ALA A 262 -23.17 -3.47 9.60
N ASP A 263 -24.24 -4.08 10.11
CA ASP A 263 -24.71 -3.83 11.49
C ASP A 263 -23.94 -4.71 12.50
N MET A 264 -24.19 -4.48 13.78
CA MET A 264 -23.54 -5.23 14.88
C MET A 264 -23.72 -6.74 14.74
N ASP A 265 -24.91 -7.19 14.29
CA ASP A 265 -25.25 -8.61 14.17
C ASP A 265 -24.50 -9.24 13.00
N SER A 266 -24.41 -8.56 11.87
CA SER A 266 -23.67 -9.05 10.70
C SER A 266 -22.15 -9.07 10.95
N ILE A 267 -21.60 -8.09 11.68
CA ILE A 267 -20.19 -8.09 12.08
C ILE A 267 -19.90 -9.27 13.02
N ARG A 268 -20.78 -9.50 14.01
CA ARG A 268 -20.67 -10.66 14.90
C ARG A 268 -20.80 -11.98 14.15
N ARG A 269 -21.76 -12.09 13.22
CA ARG A 269 -21.93 -13.27 12.38
C ARG A 269 -20.64 -13.61 11.64
N GLN A 270 -19.96 -12.60 11.10
CA GLN A 270 -18.66 -12.78 10.46
C GLN A 270 -17.57 -13.18 11.45
N ALA A 271 -17.55 -12.60 12.65
CA ALA A 271 -16.61 -13.01 13.70
C ALA A 271 -16.78 -14.50 14.09
N VAL A 272 -18.03 -14.96 14.21
CA VAL A 272 -18.32 -16.40 14.45
C VAL A 272 -17.86 -17.26 13.27
N PHE A 273 -18.16 -16.85 12.04
CA PHE A 273 -17.72 -17.56 10.84
C PHE A 273 -16.20 -17.69 10.77
N MET A 274 -15.50 -16.63 11.18
CA MET A 274 -14.03 -16.55 11.20
C MET A 274 -13.39 -17.18 12.45
N GLN A 275 -14.19 -17.81 13.35
CA GLN A 275 -13.71 -18.39 14.62
C GLN A 275 -13.06 -17.37 15.58
N GLN A 276 -13.41 -16.11 15.46
CA GLN A 276 -12.94 -15.02 16.32
C GLN A 276 -13.79 -14.95 17.59
N THR A 277 -13.60 -15.89 18.49
CA THR A 277 -14.47 -16.10 19.67
C THR A 277 -14.52 -14.89 20.58
N GLU A 278 -13.35 -14.25 20.83
CA GLU A 278 -13.27 -13.05 21.70
C GLU A 278 -13.93 -11.84 21.05
N MET A 279 -13.77 -11.66 19.73
CA MET A 279 -14.44 -10.62 18.96
C MET A 279 -15.96 -10.80 18.99
N ALA A 280 -16.45 -12.01 18.75
CA ALA A 280 -17.87 -12.30 18.82
C ALA A 280 -18.45 -12.01 20.22
N ALA A 281 -17.76 -12.44 21.27
CA ALA A 281 -18.17 -12.18 22.65
C ALA A 281 -18.12 -10.69 23.02
N LEU A 282 -17.15 -9.95 22.49
CA LEU A 282 -17.06 -8.48 22.70
C LEU A 282 -18.27 -7.77 22.06
N LEU A 283 -18.59 -8.14 20.81
CA LEU A 283 -19.74 -7.57 20.09
C LEU A 283 -21.09 -7.91 20.76
N GLU A 284 -21.24 -9.12 21.31
CA GLU A 284 -22.42 -9.51 22.09
C GLU A 284 -22.58 -8.66 23.35
N ARG A 285 -21.51 -8.48 24.12
CA ARG A 285 -21.54 -7.61 25.33
C ARG A 285 -21.91 -6.17 24.99
N CYS A 286 -21.66 -5.75 23.76
CA CYS A 286 -21.93 -4.40 23.28
C CYS A 286 -23.22 -4.28 22.45
N GLY A 287 -24.09 -5.30 22.46
CA GLY A 287 -25.45 -5.23 21.95
C GLY A 287 -25.74 -5.99 20.66
N ALA A 288 -24.79 -6.75 20.12
CA ALA A 288 -25.11 -7.72 19.06
C ALA A 288 -25.92 -8.90 19.63
N GLN A 289 -26.78 -9.50 18.78
CA GLN A 289 -27.61 -10.65 19.20
C GLN A 289 -26.71 -11.86 19.53
N SER A 290 -27.01 -12.56 20.64
CA SER A 290 -26.27 -13.74 21.08
C SER A 290 -26.71 -15.04 20.42
N THR A 291 -27.82 -15.04 19.66
CA THR A 291 -28.28 -16.23 18.94
C THR A 291 -27.23 -16.77 17.99
N PRO A 292 -26.92 -18.09 18.01
CA PRO A 292 -25.97 -18.67 17.06
C PRO A 292 -26.39 -18.39 15.62
N PRO A 293 -25.48 -17.90 14.76
CA PRO A 293 -25.82 -17.65 13.37
C PRO A 293 -26.04 -18.96 12.63
N VAL A 294 -27.00 -18.96 11.71
CA VAL A 294 -27.23 -20.08 10.78
C VAL A 294 -26.46 -19.78 9.50
N PHE A 295 -25.69 -20.76 9.03
CA PHE A 295 -25.02 -20.77 7.74
C PHE A 295 -25.70 -21.79 6.83
N GLU A 296 -25.88 -21.46 5.55
CA GLU A 296 -26.58 -22.30 4.59
C GLU A 296 -25.74 -22.46 3.31
N GLY A 297 -26.00 -23.54 2.57
CA GLY A 297 -25.36 -23.80 1.28
C GLY A 297 -23.85 -23.88 1.39
N GLU A 298 -23.13 -23.30 0.41
CA GLU A 298 -21.67 -23.29 0.37
C GLU A 298 -21.04 -22.57 1.57
N GLU A 299 -21.73 -21.61 2.17
CA GLU A 299 -21.24 -20.94 3.39
C GLU A 299 -21.22 -21.90 4.58
N ALA A 300 -22.22 -22.78 4.71
CA ALA A 300 -22.22 -23.82 5.75
C ALA A 300 -21.09 -24.84 5.52
N PHE A 301 -20.82 -25.19 4.27
CA PHE A 301 -19.69 -26.04 3.90
C PHE A 301 -18.36 -25.37 4.28
N ALA A 302 -18.17 -24.09 3.92
CA ALA A 302 -17.00 -23.33 4.29
C ALA A 302 -16.82 -23.27 5.82
N PHE A 303 -17.90 -23.01 6.55
CA PHE A 303 -17.87 -22.98 8.01
C PHE A 303 -17.46 -24.33 8.60
N ALA A 304 -17.98 -25.45 8.06
CA ALA A 304 -17.59 -26.80 8.49
C ALA A 304 -16.10 -27.07 8.20
N CYS A 305 -15.58 -26.67 7.03
CA CYS A 305 -14.17 -26.79 6.68
C CYS A 305 -13.28 -25.99 7.64
N PHE A 306 -13.59 -24.72 7.87
CA PHE A 306 -12.80 -23.87 8.76
C PHE A 306 -12.84 -24.31 10.22
N ASN A 307 -13.91 -25.01 10.65
CA ASN A 307 -14.01 -25.63 11.97
C ASN A 307 -13.45 -27.06 12.03
N MET A 308 -12.92 -27.58 10.92
CA MET A 308 -12.41 -28.96 10.82
C MET A 308 -13.46 -30.00 11.26
N ASN A 309 -14.74 -29.73 11.00
CA ASN A 309 -15.81 -30.64 11.26
C ASN A 309 -15.95 -31.67 10.13
N LEU A 310 -15.11 -32.70 10.17
CA LEU A 310 -14.94 -33.68 9.09
C LEU A 310 -16.22 -34.42 8.74
N ASP A 311 -17.08 -34.73 9.73
CA ASP A 311 -18.32 -35.45 9.50
C ASP A 311 -19.31 -34.59 8.71
N GLU A 312 -19.47 -33.34 9.07
CA GLU A 312 -20.33 -32.43 8.35
C GLU A 312 -19.74 -32.07 6.95
N VAL A 313 -18.43 -31.91 6.82
CA VAL A 313 -17.76 -31.70 5.52
C VAL A 313 -18.05 -32.86 4.57
N LYS A 314 -17.85 -34.11 5.02
CA LYS A 314 -18.13 -35.30 4.20
C LYS A 314 -19.60 -35.41 3.81
N LYS A 315 -20.50 -35.22 4.77
CA LYS A 315 -21.94 -35.24 4.54
C LYS A 315 -22.39 -34.23 3.48
N GLN A 316 -21.83 -33.00 3.55
CA GLN A 316 -22.16 -31.96 2.59
C GLN A 316 -21.56 -32.24 1.19
N ILE A 317 -20.37 -32.82 1.09
CA ILE A 317 -19.79 -33.26 -0.19
C ILE A 317 -20.61 -34.40 -0.82
N GLU A 318 -21.15 -35.34 -0.01
CA GLU A 318 -22.06 -36.40 -0.51
C GLU A 318 -23.34 -35.81 -1.10
N GLN A 319 -23.86 -34.73 -0.55
CA GLN A 319 -25.05 -34.03 -1.02
C GLN A 319 -24.77 -33.03 -2.14
N HIS A 320 -23.63 -32.37 -2.09
CA HIS A 320 -23.20 -31.26 -2.92
C HIS A 320 -21.73 -31.41 -3.35
N PRO A 321 -21.41 -32.38 -4.24
CA PRO A 321 -20.04 -32.62 -4.68
C PRO A 321 -19.43 -31.42 -5.42
N GLU A 322 -20.26 -30.51 -5.95
CA GLU A 322 -19.84 -29.28 -6.58
C GLU A 322 -19.11 -28.32 -5.62
N TYR A 323 -19.29 -28.43 -4.30
CA TYR A 323 -18.57 -27.57 -3.34
C TYR A 323 -17.06 -27.79 -3.34
N LEU A 324 -16.60 -29.01 -3.64
CA LEU A 324 -15.16 -29.27 -3.84
C LEU A 324 -14.60 -28.64 -5.12
N GLN A 325 -15.47 -28.33 -6.08
CA GLN A 325 -15.11 -27.67 -7.33
C GLN A 325 -15.23 -26.14 -7.25
N SER A 326 -15.56 -25.60 -6.08
CA SER A 326 -15.62 -24.17 -5.86
C SER A 326 -14.28 -23.62 -5.36
N ALA A 327 -13.81 -22.56 -6.00
CA ALA A 327 -12.60 -21.87 -5.58
C ALA A 327 -12.75 -21.17 -4.22
N THR A 328 -13.98 -20.84 -3.82
CA THR A 328 -14.28 -19.95 -2.70
C THR A 328 -13.58 -20.37 -1.40
N VAL A 329 -13.73 -21.65 -1.01
CA VAL A 329 -13.20 -22.12 0.28
C VAL A 329 -11.67 -22.29 0.21
N LEU A 330 -11.15 -22.84 -0.90
CA LEU A 330 -9.71 -23.06 -1.05
C LEU A 330 -8.94 -21.73 -1.07
N LEU A 331 -9.40 -20.74 -1.85
CA LEU A 331 -8.77 -19.42 -1.90
C LEU A 331 -8.87 -18.68 -0.56
N ALA A 332 -10.04 -18.75 0.09
CA ALA A 332 -10.22 -18.17 1.41
C ALA A 332 -9.33 -18.82 2.49
N ALA A 333 -9.08 -20.12 2.39
CA ALA A 333 -8.15 -20.81 3.27
C ALA A 333 -6.69 -20.39 2.98
N ALA A 334 -6.34 -20.21 1.70
CA ALA A 334 -5.02 -19.73 1.30
C ALA A 334 -4.74 -18.33 1.79
N GLN A 335 -5.68 -17.40 1.65
CA GLN A 335 -5.57 -16.03 2.17
C GLN A 335 -5.31 -15.98 3.69
N ARG A 336 -5.81 -16.97 4.43
CA ARG A 336 -5.78 -16.99 5.91
C ARG A 336 -4.69 -17.88 6.49
N ASN A 337 -3.78 -18.36 5.67
CA ASN A 337 -2.73 -19.32 6.04
C ASN A 337 -3.27 -20.60 6.75
N ARG A 338 -4.48 -21.05 6.37
CA ARG A 338 -5.10 -22.26 6.92
C ARG A 338 -4.68 -23.50 6.12
N ALA A 339 -3.41 -23.90 6.32
CA ALA A 339 -2.84 -25.07 5.66
C ALA A 339 -3.59 -26.37 5.98
N ASP A 340 -4.19 -26.47 7.18
CA ASP A 340 -5.04 -27.58 7.59
C ASP A 340 -6.31 -27.69 6.72
N VAL A 341 -6.97 -26.58 6.43
CA VAL A 341 -8.16 -26.54 5.57
C VAL A 341 -7.78 -26.82 4.11
N VAL A 342 -6.67 -26.24 3.63
CA VAL A 342 -6.15 -26.52 2.28
C VAL A 342 -5.84 -28.02 2.14
N ALA A 343 -5.13 -28.61 3.10
CA ALA A 343 -4.84 -30.06 3.08
C ALA A 343 -6.11 -30.90 3.05
N LEU A 344 -7.10 -30.57 3.91
CA LEU A 344 -8.40 -31.26 3.95
C LEU A 344 -9.07 -31.27 2.58
N LEU A 345 -9.18 -30.10 1.93
CA LEU A 345 -9.86 -29.98 0.63
C LEU A 345 -9.14 -30.78 -0.45
N LEU A 346 -7.80 -30.72 -0.51
CA LEU A 346 -6.99 -31.47 -1.46
C LEU A 346 -7.07 -32.99 -1.22
N ASP A 347 -7.04 -33.42 0.05
CA ASP A 347 -7.17 -34.84 0.43
C ASP A 347 -8.55 -35.44 0.10
N LEU A 348 -9.57 -34.60 0.05
CA LEU A 348 -10.93 -34.95 -0.40
C LEU A 348 -11.11 -34.90 -1.92
N GLY A 349 -10.06 -34.57 -2.68
CA GLY A 349 -10.06 -34.55 -4.15
C GLY A 349 -10.38 -33.21 -4.78
N GLY A 350 -10.37 -32.13 -3.99
CA GLY A 350 -10.49 -30.76 -4.52
C GLY A 350 -9.33 -30.43 -5.48
N PRO A 351 -9.58 -29.71 -6.60
CA PRO A 351 -8.55 -29.39 -7.58
C PRO A 351 -7.61 -28.29 -7.05
N ILE A 352 -6.31 -28.58 -7.07
CA ILE A 352 -5.27 -27.66 -6.57
C ILE A 352 -5.15 -26.40 -7.44
N GLU A 353 -5.44 -26.49 -8.75
CA GLU A 353 -5.33 -25.41 -9.73
C GLU A 353 -6.64 -24.68 -9.98
N ILE A 354 -7.60 -24.83 -9.07
CA ILE A 354 -8.86 -24.09 -9.19
C ILE A 354 -8.61 -22.59 -9.11
N GLU A 355 -9.31 -21.83 -9.93
CA GLU A 355 -9.15 -20.39 -10.01
C GLU A 355 -10.45 -19.63 -9.86
N GLN A 356 -10.36 -18.41 -9.36
CA GLN A 356 -11.43 -17.43 -9.34
C GLN A 356 -10.88 -16.10 -9.84
N GLN A 357 -11.49 -15.55 -10.89
CA GLN A 357 -11.01 -14.30 -11.55
C GLN A 357 -9.54 -14.39 -12.02
N GLY A 358 -9.06 -15.60 -12.32
CA GLY A 358 -7.69 -15.86 -12.73
C GLY A 358 -6.67 -15.96 -11.58
N HIS A 359 -7.11 -15.88 -10.34
CA HIS A 359 -6.27 -16.11 -9.17
C HIS A 359 -6.37 -17.56 -8.71
N ARG A 360 -5.24 -18.14 -8.34
CA ARG A 360 -5.14 -19.49 -7.76
C ARG A 360 -4.68 -19.41 -6.31
N ALA A 361 -4.80 -20.51 -5.59
CA ALA A 361 -4.45 -20.58 -4.17
C ALA A 361 -3.02 -20.08 -3.87
N LEU A 362 -2.05 -20.34 -4.77
CA LEU A 362 -0.67 -19.89 -4.58
C LEU A 362 -0.50 -18.37 -4.75
N HIS A 363 -1.30 -17.70 -5.61
CA HIS A 363 -1.34 -16.23 -5.67
C HIS A 363 -1.86 -15.66 -4.35
N GLU A 364 -2.98 -16.20 -3.86
CA GLU A 364 -3.58 -15.74 -2.61
C GLU A 364 -2.65 -15.96 -1.41
N ALA A 365 -1.98 -17.10 -1.35
CA ALA A 365 -0.98 -17.36 -0.31
C ALA A 365 0.19 -16.37 -0.38
N ALA A 366 0.69 -16.08 -1.58
CA ALA A 366 1.81 -15.17 -1.78
C ALA A 366 1.46 -13.72 -1.43
N GLY A 367 0.29 -13.23 -1.87
CA GLY A 367 -0.16 -11.87 -1.60
C GLY A 367 -0.55 -11.61 -0.15
N ASN A 368 -0.93 -12.67 0.59
CA ASN A 368 -1.37 -12.56 1.99
C ASN A 368 -0.33 -13.09 3.01
N LYS A 369 0.93 -13.33 2.59
CA LYS A 369 2.03 -13.78 3.47
C LYS A 369 1.76 -15.15 4.12
N ALA A 370 0.96 -15.99 3.48
CA ALA A 370 0.52 -17.30 3.97
C ALA A 370 1.57 -18.39 3.66
N ILE A 371 2.69 -18.33 4.34
CA ILE A 371 3.88 -19.14 4.03
C ILE A 371 3.64 -20.64 4.19
N ASP A 372 2.81 -21.07 5.18
CA ASP A 372 2.58 -22.50 5.42
C ASP A 372 1.71 -23.10 4.32
N VAL A 373 0.74 -22.33 3.82
CA VAL A 373 -0.06 -22.71 2.67
C VAL A 373 0.79 -22.75 1.40
N ALA A 374 1.66 -21.75 1.17
CA ALA A 374 2.54 -21.75 0.01
C ALA A 374 3.46 -22.98 -0.02
N LYS A 375 4.03 -23.37 1.13
CA LYS A 375 4.83 -24.60 1.26
C LYS A 375 4.00 -25.84 0.91
N LEU A 376 2.82 -25.97 1.52
CA LEU A 376 1.93 -27.10 1.28
C LEU A 376 1.55 -27.20 -0.20
N LEU A 377 1.17 -26.09 -0.85
CA LEU A 377 0.79 -26.08 -2.25
C LEU A 377 1.94 -26.53 -3.17
N ILE A 378 3.16 -26.04 -2.93
CA ILE A 378 4.35 -26.48 -3.68
C ILE A 378 4.63 -27.98 -3.44
N GLU A 379 4.56 -28.46 -2.20
CA GLU A 379 4.73 -29.87 -1.86
C GLU A 379 3.69 -30.77 -2.54
N ARG A 380 2.47 -30.26 -2.74
CA ARG A 380 1.37 -30.95 -3.42
C ARG A 380 1.38 -30.75 -4.95
N GLY A 381 2.39 -30.10 -5.52
CA GLY A 381 2.61 -29.99 -6.94
C GLY A 381 1.86 -28.87 -7.63
N ALA A 382 1.49 -27.81 -6.91
CA ALA A 382 0.90 -26.62 -7.52
C ALA A 382 1.85 -26.01 -8.57
N GLU A 383 1.28 -25.48 -9.66
CA GLU A 383 2.01 -24.69 -10.64
C GLU A 383 2.60 -23.45 -9.97
N VAL A 384 3.91 -23.22 -10.14
CA VAL A 384 4.63 -22.17 -9.41
C VAL A 384 4.40 -20.79 -10.02
N ASP A 385 4.35 -20.70 -11.35
CA ASP A 385 4.33 -19.44 -12.09
C ASP A 385 3.09 -19.26 -12.98
N PRO A 386 1.86 -19.60 -12.53
CA PRO A 386 0.67 -19.19 -13.26
C PRO A 386 0.61 -17.67 -13.30
N LEU A 387 0.14 -17.08 -14.40
CA LEU A 387 0.04 -15.63 -14.53
C LEU A 387 -1.41 -15.18 -14.29
N ASP A 388 -1.62 -14.25 -13.38
CA ASP A 388 -2.92 -13.61 -13.25
C ASP A 388 -3.28 -12.78 -14.50
N PRO A 389 -4.58 -12.69 -14.86
CA PRO A 389 -4.99 -12.06 -16.11
C PRO A 389 -4.89 -10.53 -16.10
N ILE A 390 -4.85 -9.91 -14.93
CA ILE A 390 -4.91 -8.44 -14.76
C ILE A 390 -3.50 -7.85 -14.86
N TRP A 391 -2.58 -8.30 -13.98
CA TRP A 391 -1.22 -7.77 -13.90
C TRP A 391 -0.19 -8.61 -14.65
N LYS A 392 -0.59 -9.79 -15.21
CA LYS A 392 0.33 -10.75 -15.83
C LYS A 392 1.49 -11.11 -14.90
N SER A 393 1.19 -11.24 -13.63
CA SER A 393 2.16 -11.50 -12.57
C SER A 393 2.01 -12.92 -12.02
N ALA A 394 3.13 -13.57 -11.73
CA ALA A 394 3.17 -14.85 -11.04
C ALA A 394 3.07 -14.67 -9.52
N PRO A 395 2.82 -15.74 -8.73
CA PRO A 395 2.81 -15.68 -7.27
C PRO A 395 4.05 -15.01 -6.65
N LEU A 396 5.24 -15.18 -7.25
CA LEU A 396 6.45 -14.48 -6.81
C LEU A 396 6.30 -12.95 -6.94
N GLY A 397 5.62 -12.45 -7.97
CA GLY A 397 5.32 -11.03 -8.14
C GLY A 397 4.31 -10.51 -7.12
N TRP A 398 3.34 -11.33 -6.73
CA TRP A 398 2.39 -11.00 -5.66
C TRP A 398 3.10 -10.90 -4.31
N ALA A 399 4.05 -11.81 -4.01
CA ALA A 399 4.90 -11.72 -2.82
C ALA A 399 5.77 -10.44 -2.83
N ALA A 400 6.26 -10.03 -4.01
CA ALA A 400 7.01 -8.80 -4.18
C ALA A 400 6.15 -7.55 -3.91
N HIS A 401 4.89 -7.58 -4.33
CA HIS A 401 3.94 -6.51 -4.03
C HIS A 401 3.57 -6.45 -2.55
N ALA A 402 3.39 -7.62 -1.90
CA ALA A 402 3.16 -7.70 -0.46
C ALA A 402 4.40 -7.37 0.40
N ASP A 403 5.55 -7.15 -0.25
CA ASP A 403 6.87 -6.91 0.36
C ASP A 403 7.20 -7.92 1.47
N ASP A 404 6.93 -9.19 1.20
CA ASP A 404 7.21 -10.29 2.13
C ASP A 404 8.50 -11.01 1.75
N GLN A 405 9.60 -10.67 2.43
CA GLN A 405 10.91 -11.24 2.15
C GLN A 405 10.95 -12.75 2.38
N GLN A 406 10.23 -13.26 3.39
CA GLN A 406 10.20 -14.71 3.66
C GLN A 406 9.53 -15.48 2.52
N MET A 407 8.41 -14.97 2.01
CA MET A 407 7.71 -15.55 0.87
C MET A 407 8.53 -15.43 -0.41
N LEU A 408 9.16 -14.27 -0.64
CA LEU A 408 10.06 -14.04 -1.76
C LEU A 408 11.23 -15.04 -1.77
N ASP A 409 11.93 -15.22 -0.64
CA ASP A 409 13.06 -16.14 -0.52
C ASP A 409 12.62 -17.60 -0.69
N PHE A 410 11.40 -17.92 -0.29
CA PHE A 410 10.85 -19.26 -0.49
C PHE A 410 10.51 -19.50 -1.96
N LEU A 411 9.67 -18.66 -2.58
CA LEU A 411 9.18 -18.86 -3.94
C LEU A 411 10.28 -18.67 -4.99
N SER A 412 11.27 -17.79 -4.76
CA SER A 412 12.38 -17.59 -5.71
C SER A 412 13.14 -18.85 -6.03
N ARG A 413 13.17 -19.85 -5.13
CA ARG A 413 13.85 -21.16 -5.34
C ARG A 413 13.18 -22.01 -6.41
N TYR A 414 11.89 -21.83 -6.61
CA TYR A 414 11.07 -22.62 -7.54
C TYR A 414 10.68 -21.84 -8.78
N SER A 415 10.48 -20.52 -8.64
CA SER A 415 9.97 -19.65 -9.69
C SER A 415 10.98 -19.46 -10.85
N ARG A 416 10.43 -19.33 -12.04
CA ARG A 416 11.12 -18.95 -13.28
C ARG A 416 10.65 -17.59 -13.79
N PHE A 417 9.92 -16.84 -12.97
CA PHE A 417 9.36 -15.53 -13.34
C PHE A 417 10.46 -14.46 -13.34
N VAL A 418 11.14 -14.33 -14.47
CA VAL A 418 12.36 -13.51 -14.65
C VAL A 418 12.20 -12.04 -14.26
N TRP A 419 11.00 -11.47 -14.38
CA TRP A 419 10.74 -10.07 -14.05
C TRP A 419 10.98 -9.77 -12.57
N THR A 420 10.40 -10.56 -11.69
CA THR A 420 10.58 -10.38 -10.24
C THR A 420 11.95 -10.86 -9.78
N LEU A 421 12.49 -11.95 -10.36
CA LEU A 421 13.85 -12.40 -10.06
C LEU A 421 14.88 -11.30 -10.36
N SER A 422 14.75 -10.63 -11.50
CA SER A 422 15.60 -9.49 -11.88
C SER A 422 15.39 -8.30 -10.93
N PHE A 423 14.14 -7.85 -10.78
CA PHE A 423 13.81 -6.67 -9.97
C PHE A 423 14.22 -6.79 -8.50
N ARG A 424 14.08 -7.99 -7.91
CA ARG A 424 14.47 -8.25 -6.52
C ARG A 424 15.92 -8.68 -6.35
N GLY A 425 16.67 -8.83 -7.45
CA GLY A 425 18.11 -9.11 -7.43
C GLY A 425 18.46 -10.54 -7.00
N TYR A 426 17.65 -11.53 -7.37
CA TYR A 426 17.94 -12.96 -7.22
C TYR A 426 18.86 -13.44 -8.34
N VAL A 427 20.11 -12.94 -8.32
CA VAL A 427 21.08 -13.06 -9.43
C VAL A 427 21.34 -14.52 -9.80
N ASP A 428 21.62 -15.37 -8.80
CA ASP A 428 21.96 -16.78 -9.05
C ASP A 428 20.78 -17.55 -9.67
N ARG A 429 19.57 -17.34 -9.11
CA ARG A 429 18.38 -17.98 -9.67
C ARG A 429 18.04 -17.46 -11.08
N LEU A 430 18.16 -16.17 -11.31
CA LEU A 430 17.97 -15.58 -12.64
C LEU A 430 18.98 -16.18 -13.64
N ARG A 431 20.23 -16.37 -13.21
CA ARG A 431 21.28 -17.00 -14.04
C ARG A 431 20.88 -18.42 -14.45
N GLU A 432 20.50 -19.27 -13.51
CA GLU A 432 20.03 -20.63 -13.77
C GLU A 432 18.90 -20.63 -14.82
N VAL A 433 17.89 -19.79 -14.60
CA VAL A 433 16.71 -19.72 -15.47
C VAL A 433 17.05 -19.22 -16.87
N VAL A 434 17.94 -18.23 -17.01
CA VAL A 434 18.37 -17.68 -18.30
C VAL A 434 19.35 -18.64 -19.03
N GLU A 435 20.23 -19.35 -18.32
CA GLU A 435 21.10 -20.37 -18.90
C GLU A 435 20.29 -21.55 -19.46
N GLU A 436 19.21 -21.96 -18.76
CA GLU A 436 18.31 -23.00 -19.26
C GLU A 436 17.47 -22.54 -20.47
N ASN A 437 17.07 -21.27 -20.52
CA ASN A 437 16.32 -20.67 -21.62
C ASN A 437 16.79 -19.24 -21.92
N PRO A 438 17.82 -19.11 -22.81
CA PRO A 438 18.41 -17.81 -23.17
C PRO A 438 17.44 -16.79 -23.77
N ASP A 439 16.33 -17.23 -24.36
CA ASP A 439 15.37 -16.32 -24.96
C ASP A 439 14.63 -15.48 -23.91
N LEU A 440 14.59 -15.93 -22.67
CA LEU A 440 14.04 -15.16 -21.56
C LEU A 440 14.80 -13.84 -21.30
N ALA A 441 16.11 -13.79 -21.59
CA ALA A 441 16.89 -12.56 -21.48
C ALA A 441 16.42 -11.46 -22.44
N LYS A 442 15.73 -11.83 -23.53
CA LYS A 442 15.20 -10.93 -24.56
C LYS A 442 13.74 -10.53 -24.32
N SER A 443 13.14 -11.00 -23.20
CA SER A 443 11.74 -10.73 -22.89
C SER A 443 11.45 -9.23 -22.83
N ALA A 444 10.30 -8.85 -23.38
CA ALA A 444 9.77 -7.50 -23.31
C ALA A 444 8.27 -7.55 -22.97
N ASP A 445 7.79 -6.57 -22.23
CA ASP A 445 6.37 -6.42 -21.96
C ASP A 445 5.61 -5.79 -23.14
N SER A 446 4.30 -5.61 -22.97
CA SER A 446 3.43 -5.01 -23.99
C SER A 446 3.84 -3.57 -24.36
N GLU A 447 4.56 -2.86 -23.50
CA GLU A 447 5.02 -1.49 -23.73
C GLU A 447 6.47 -1.42 -24.24
N GLY A 448 7.11 -2.57 -24.43
CA GLY A 448 8.47 -2.69 -24.95
C GLY A 448 9.54 -2.49 -23.88
N TYR A 449 9.19 -2.50 -22.60
CA TYR A 449 10.19 -2.53 -21.53
C TYR A 449 10.78 -3.93 -21.45
N THR A 450 12.11 -4.05 -21.52
CA THR A 450 12.82 -5.32 -21.35
C THR A 450 13.26 -5.51 -19.90
N LEU A 451 13.82 -6.69 -19.57
CA LEU A 451 14.36 -6.95 -18.23
C LEU A 451 15.43 -5.94 -17.80
N LEU A 452 16.08 -5.26 -18.72
CA LEU A 452 17.08 -4.21 -18.43
C LEU A 452 16.48 -2.96 -17.77
N TRP A 453 15.13 -2.79 -17.73
CA TRP A 453 14.46 -1.76 -16.91
C TRP A 453 14.13 -2.27 -15.51
N TRP A 454 14.02 -3.57 -15.33
CA TRP A 454 13.59 -4.21 -14.08
C TRP A 454 14.80 -4.66 -13.26
N LEU A 455 15.66 -3.70 -12.90
CA LEU A 455 16.88 -3.91 -12.15
C LEU A 455 16.69 -3.59 -10.67
N PRO A 456 17.37 -4.30 -9.75
CA PRO A 456 17.33 -4.00 -8.32
C PRO A 456 17.98 -2.65 -8.01
N ASP A 457 17.72 -2.10 -6.81
CA ASP A 457 18.35 -0.88 -6.35
C ASP A 457 19.82 -1.05 -5.95
N ASP A 458 20.20 -2.27 -5.59
CA ASP A 458 21.60 -2.64 -5.38
C ASP A 458 22.33 -2.62 -6.73
N GLU A 459 23.12 -1.57 -6.94
CA GLU A 459 23.81 -1.35 -8.20
C GLU A 459 24.82 -2.48 -8.52
N SER A 460 25.41 -3.12 -7.50
CA SER A 460 26.31 -4.25 -7.71
C SER A 460 25.58 -5.43 -8.33
N LYS A 461 24.43 -5.79 -7.76
CA LYS A 461 23.54 -6.83 -8.31
C LYS A 461 23.00 -6.44 -9.70
N ALA A 462 22.62 -5.18 -9.88
CA ALA A 462 22.15 -4.67 -11.17
C ALA A 462 23.21 -4.82 -12.26
N ILE A 463 24.49 -4.51 -11.96
CA ILE A 463 25.62 -4.72 -12.86
C ILE A 463 25.76 -6.20 -13.28
N GLU A 464 25.65 -7.12 -12.31
CA GLU A 464 25.73 -8.55 -12.60
C GLU A 464 24.58 -9.01 -13.51
N ILE A 465 23.34 -8.55 -13.22
CA ILE A 465 22.16 -8.85 -14.01
C ILE A 465 22.29 -8.29 -15.43
N VAL A 466 22.72 -7.04 -15.60
CA VAL A 466 22.91 -6.42 -16.92
C VAL A 466 23.92 -7.21 -17.74
N LYS A 467 25.07 -7.59 -17.16
CA LYS A 467 26.09 -8.41 -17.83
C LYS A 467 25.54 -9.78 -18.23
N LEU A 468 24.79 -10.42 -17.34
CA LEU A 468 24.13 -11.70 -17.62
C LEU A 468 23.16 -11.59 -18.80
N LEU A 469 22.26 -10.62 -18.77
CA LEU A 469 21.23 -10.44 -19.79
C LEU A 469 21.84 -10.11 -21.16
N ILE A 470 22.84 -9.22 -21.21
CA ILE A 470 23.54 -8.87 -22.46
C ILE A 470 24.29 -10.08 -23.05
N ALA A 471 24.97 -10.87 -22.18
CA ALA A 471 25.64 -12.09 -22.60
C ALA A 471 24.70 -13.12 -23.26
N HIS A 472 23.40 -13.09 -22.89
CA HIS A 472 22.36 -13.94 -23.44
C HIS A 472 21.48 -13.23 -24.49
N GLY A 473 21.95 -12.10 -25.04
CA GLY A 473 21.38 -11.44 -26.22
C GLY A 473 20.30 -10.37 -25.92
N ALA A 474 20.18 -9.91 -24.69
CA ALA A 474 19.38 -8.71 -24.41
C ALA A 474 19.95 -7.50 -25.16
N ASN A 475 19.09 -6.70 -25.77
CA ASN A 475 19.50 -5.50 -26.50
C ASN A 475 19.51 -4.27 -25.57
N PRO A 476 20.69 -3.72 -25.18
CA PRO A 476 20.78 -2.54 -24.31
C PRO A 476 20.20 -1.28 -24.98
N ALA A 477 20.22 -1.20 -26.31
CA ALA A 477 19.66 -0.07 -27.06
C ALA A 477 18.15 -0.19 -27.33
N ALA A 478 17.47 -1.23 -26.80
CA ALA A 478 16.02 -1.38 -26.97
C ALA A 478 15.27 -0.15 -26.46
N LYS A 479 14.22 0.24 -27.18
CA LYS A 479 13.37 1.37 -26.83
C LYS A 479 11.97 0.89 -26.48
N SER A 480 11.40 1.44 -25.43
CA SER A 480 9.98 1.31 -25.15
C SER A 480 9.12 1.98 -26.23
N LYS A 481 7.81 1.76 -26.23
CA LYS A 481 6.87 2.48 -27.10
C LYS A 481 6.94 3.99 -26.93
N ALA A 482 7.27 4.48 -25.73
CA ALA A 482 7.50 5.90 -25.43
C ALA A 482 8.87 6.42 -25.90
N GLY A 483 9.69 5.57 -26.57
CA GLY A 483 11.01 5.96 -27.08
C GLY A 483 12.11 6.02 -26.01
N THR A 484 11.84 5.64 -24.76
CA THR A 484 12.83 5.62 -23.68
C THR A 484 13.72 4.38 -23.75
N THR A 485 14.93 4.45 -23.16
CA THR A 485 15.89 3.34 -23.07
C THR A 485 16.13 2.94 -21.62
N ALA A 486 16.60 1.70 -21.40
CA ALA A 486 17.00 1.26 -20.04
C ALA A 486 18.11 2.16 -19.45
N ALA A 487 19.05 2.64 -20.27
CA ALA A 487 20.07 3.59 -19.86
C ALA A 487 19.46 4.90 -19.33
N SER A 488 18.41 5.43 -20.00
CA SER A 488 17.73 6.64 -19.54
C SER A 488 17.04 6.43 -18.20
N TRP A 489 16.48 5.25 -17.96
CA TRP A 489 15.87 4.90 -16.67
C TRP A 489 16.92 4.71 -15.56
N ALA A 490 18.02 3.98 -15.86
CA ALA A 490 19.14 3.82 -14.93
C ALA A 490 19.75 5.18 -14.53
N ARG A 491 19.89 6.11 -15.50
CA ARG A 491 20.37 7.49 -15.23
C ARG A 491 19.43 8.25 -14.30
N LYS A 492 18.10 8.12 -14.46
CA LYS A 492 17.14 8.72 -13.52
C LYS A 492 17.31 8.21 -12.09
N ARG A 493 17.70 6.93 -11.94
CA ARG A 493 17.94 6.27 -10.65
C ARG A 493 19.37 6.50 -10.10
N GLU A 494 20.18 7.32 -10.75
CA GLU A 494 21.62 7.58 -10.40
C GLU A 494 22.48 6.30 -10.34
N MET A 495 22.17 5.33 -11.22
CA MET A 495 22.92 4.08 -11.36
C MET A 495 24.00 4.24 -12.44
N LEU A 496 25.02 5.02 -12.15
CA LEU A 496 25.97 5.50 -13.16
C LEU A 496 26.83 4.39 -13.78
N GLU A 497 27.17 3.36 -13.00
CA GLU A 497 27.93 2.22 -13.54
C GLU A 497 27.06 1.32 -14.44
N VAL A 498 25.77 1.19 -14.13
CA VAL A 498 24.80 0.53 -14.99
C VAL A 498 24.62 1.28 -16.30
N VAL A 499 24.55 2.62 -16.26
CA VAL A 499 24.46 3.47 -17.47
C VAL A 499 25.62 3.19 -18.42
N LYS A 500 26.86 3.12 -17.91
CA LYS A 500 28.07 2.83 -18.72
C LYS A 500 28.02 1.47 -19.43
N LEU A 501 27.29 0.51 -18.87
CA LEU A 501 27.14 -0.82 -19.48
C LEU A 501 26.02 -0.88 -20.55
N LEU A 502 25.06 0.05 -20.46
CA LEU A 502 23.90 0.11 -21.35
C LEU A 502 24.11 1.06 -22.54
N GLU A 503 25.13 1.92 -22.50
CA GLU A 503 25.57 2.84 -23.56
C GLU A 503 26.74 2.27 -24.35
#